data_21916fd8ae75b288842a4f5177b82b41
#
_entry.id   21916fd8ae75b288842a4f5177b82b41
#
_cell.length_a   1.000
_cell.length_b   1.000
_cell.length_c   1.000
_cell.angle_alpha   90.00
_cell.angle_beta   90.00
_cell.angle_gamma   90.00
#
_symmetry.space_group_name_H-M   'P 1'
#
loop_
_entity.id
_entity.type
_entity.pdbx_description
1 polymer ?
#
loop_
_entity_poly.entity_id
_entity_poly.type
_entity_poly.pdbx_seq_one_letter_code
_entity_poly.pdbx_strand_id
1 'polypeptide(L)'
;MSNSPEQWATLVKQFALEHESDLVGITPMQEMYVYEGYSLDDPWVIIIAVAMDHDELNQAPASFENPTAGTVVAKEYNRASRASRELANYILSQGYYAKAWPGPYASALSMMPAAIAAGIGQLGKHGSLINKQYGSSIRLAAVTTDMPLVADEAEDFGSEDFCLKCQVCTKACPPGAISNDKQMVRGVEKWYVDFDKCIPYFGETLACGICIARCPWSKPGTGPVLSGKMLKRRERLAMKNQIKALED
;
A
#
# COMPACT_ATOMS: atom_id res chain seq x y z
N MET A 1 -0.04 -26.16 -25.16
CA MET A 1 -1.29 -25.77 -24.48
C MET A 1 -1.01 -24.44 -23.81
N SER A 2 -1.84 -23.41 -24.00
CA SER A 2 -1.69 -22.15 -23.27
C SER A 2 -2.17 -22.35 -21.83
N ASN A 3 -1.50 -21.70 -20.88
CA ASN A 3 -1.93 -21.72 -19.48
C ASN A 3 -3.32 -21.07 -19.31
N SER A 4 -4.08 -21.50 -18.30
CA SER A 4 -5.32 -20.81 -17.90
C SER A 4 -5.01 -19.49 -17.19
N PRO A 5 -5.99 -18.55 -17.06
CA PRO A 5 -5.80 -17.31 -16.30
C PRO A 5 -5.33 -17.54 -14.87
N GLU A 6 -5.80 -18.58 -14.18
CA GLU A 6 -5.39 -18.95 -12.81
C GLU A 6 -3.95 -19.47 -12.78
N GLN A 7 -3.54 -20.23 -13.79
CA GLN A 7 -2.16 -20.71 -13.92
C GLN A 7 -1.22 -19.53 -14.17
N TRP A 8 -1.61 -18.59 -15.04
CA TRP A 8 -0.82 -17.38 -15.28
C TRP A 8 -0.71 -16.51 -14.03
N ALA A 9 -1.79 -16.30 -13.30
CA ALA A 9 -1.76 -15.54 -12.05
C ALA A 9 -0.81 -16.19 -11.02
N THR A 10 -0.81 -17.51 -10.91
CA THR A 10 0.10 -18.27 -10.03
C THR A 10 1.56 -18.07 -10.44
N LEU A 11 1.87 -18.26 -11.74
CA LEU A 11 3.23 -18.14 -12.26
C LEU A 11 3.80 -16.73 -12.11
N VAL A 12 2.99 -15.71 -12.42
CA VAL A 12 3.36 -14.30 -12.28
C VAL A 12 3.68 -13.95 -10.81
N LYS A 13 2.85 -14.40 -9.88
CA LYS A 13 3.08 -14.18 -8.44
C LYS A 13 4.32 -14.91 -7.95
N GLN A 14 4.48 -16.18 -8.33
CA GLN A 14 5.65 -16.95 -7.96
C GLN A 14 6.92 -16.29 -8.50
N PHE A 15 6.95 -15.93 -9.78
CA PHE A 15 8.09 -15.24 -10.38
C PHE A 15 8.43 -13.96 -9.63
N ALA A 16 7.45 -13.10 -9.35
CA ALA A 16 7.70 -11.85 -8.67
C ALA A 16 8.23 -12.05 -7.23
N LEU A 17 7.69 -13.02 -6.48
CA LEU A 17 8.16 -13.35 -5.12
C LEU A 17 9.57 -13.95 -5.10
N GLU A 18 9.97 -14.66 -6.15
CA GLU A 18 11.34 -15.16 -6.33
C GLU A 18 12.32 -14.07 -6.79
N HIS A 19 11.81 -12.92 -7.27
CA HIS A 19 12.59 -11.83 -7.86
C HIS A 19 12.34 -10.49 -7.14
N GLU A 20 12.91 -10.37 -5.95
CA GLU A 20 12.96 -9.15 -5.13
C GLU A 20 11.62 -8.61 -4.59
N SER A 21 10.47 -9.24 -4.83
CA SER A 21 9.18 -8.80 -4.26
C SER A 21 8.89 -9.49 -2.93
N ASP A 22 8.28 -8.77 -1.97
CA ASP A 22 7.79 -9.36 -0.72
C ASP A 22 6.29 -9.65 -0.78
N LEU A 23 5.54 -8.89 -1.59
CA LEU A 23 4.11 -9.05 -1.79
C LEU A 23 3.76 -8.80 -3.25
N VAL A 24 2.77 -9.54 -3.74
CA VAL A 24 2.22 -9.39 -5.10
C VAL A 24 0.71 -9.53 -5.06
N GLY A 25 0.01 -8.64 -5.74
CA GLY A 25 -1.44 -8.71 -5.88
C GLY A 25 -1.88 -8.27 -7.28
N ILE A 26 -2.99 -8.82 -7.75
CA ILE A 26 -3.53 -8.62 -9.09
C ILE A 26 -4.93 -8.02 -9.00
N THR A 27 -5.19 -6.98 -9.79
CA THR A 27 -6.52 -6.37 -9.91
C THR A 27 -6.82 -6.03 -11.36
N PRO A 28 -8.08 -6.08 -11.81
CA PRO A 28 -8.44 -5.52 -13.11
C PRO A 28 -8.17 -4.01 -13.12
N MET A 29 -7.81 -3.48 -14.28
CA MET A 29 -7.67 -2.04 -14.47
C MET A 29 -9.01 -1.35 -14.23
N GLN A 30 -8.97 -0.20 -13.57
CA GLN A 30 -10.13 0.66 -13.38
C GLN A 30 -9.76 2.10 -13.71
N GLU A 31 -10.70 2.85 -14.27
CA GLU A 31 -10.52 4.26 -14.64
C GLU A 31 -10.04 5.12 -13.45
N MET A 32 -10.52 4.83 -12.25
CA MET A 32 -10.11 5.54 -11.03
C MET A 32 -8.64 5.35 -10.64
N TYR A 33 -7.92 4.42 -11.27
CA TYR A 33 -6.47 4.23 -11.06
C TYR A 33 -5.66 5.11 -12.00
N VAL A 34 -6.27 5.70 -13.00
CA VAL A 34 -5.59 6.51 -14.03
C VAL A 34 -5.72 7.98 -13.68
N TYR A 35 -4.60 8.71 -13.67
CA TYR A 35 -4.61 10.15 -13.44
C TYR A 35 -5.24 10.88 -14.61
N GLU A 36 -5.88 12.01 -14.32
CA GLU A 36 -6.48 12.90 -15.31
C GLU A 36 -5.47 13.28 -16.41
N GLY A 37 -5.93 13.22 -17.66
CA GLY A 37 -5.08 13.48 -18.84
C GLY A 37 -4.29 12.29 -19.36
N TYR A 38 -4.45 11.10 -18.76
CA TYR A 38 -3.85 9.85 -19.24
C TYR A 38 -4.91 8.83 -19.60
N SER A 39 -4.52 7.85 -20.44
CA SER A 39 -5.30 6.65 -20.76
C SER A 39 -4.41 5.43 -20.61
N LEU A 40 -4.94 4.36 -20.02
CA LEU A 40 -4.30 3.04 -19.89
C LEU A 40 -5.33 1.99 -20.29
N ASP A 41 -5.06 1.27 -21.39
CA ASP A 41 -6.00 0.30 -21.97
C ASP A 41 -5.70 -1.15 -21.56
N ASP A 42 -4.62 -1.35 -20.79
CA ASP A 42 -4.23 -2.69 -20.30
C ASP A 42 -5.28 -3.21 -19.32
N PRO A 43 -5.82 -4.44 -19.50
CA PRO A 43 -6.91 -4.95 -18.66
C PRO A 43 -6.50 -5.27 -17.23
N TRP A 44 -5.21 -5.45 -16.94
CA TRP A 44 -4.72 -5.92 -15.65
C TRP A 44 -3.63 -5.03 -15.06
N VAL A 45 -3.66 -4.88 -13.75
CA VAL A 45 -2.61 -4.25 -12.94
C VAL A 45 -2.11 -5.29 -11.94
N ILE A 46 -0.80 -5.53 -11.97
CA ILE A 46 -0.07 -6.34 -10.99
C ILE A 46 0.65 -5.37 -10.08
N ILE A 47 0.32 -5.37 -8.80
CA ILE A 47 0.99 -4.57 -7.78
C ILE A 47 2.08 -5.40 -7.13
N ILE A 48 3.26 -4.81 -7.05
CA ILE A 48 4.43 -5.33 -6.34
C ILE A 48 4.65 -4.45 -5.11
N ALA A 49 4.89 -5.08 -3.96
CA ALA A 49 5.35 -4.36 -2.79
C ALA A 49 6.64 -4.97 -2.25
N VAL A 50 7.55 -4.09 -1.80
CA VAL A 50 8.80 -4.44 -1.14
C VAL A 50 8.84 -3.84 0.25
N ALA A 51 9.29 -4.62 1.23
CA ALA A 51 9.35 -4.22 2.63
C ALA A 51 10.63 -3.42 2.90
N MET A 52 10.49 -2.37 3.69
CA MET A 52 11.62 -1.60 4.24
C MET A 52 12.02 -2.16 5.61
N ASP A 53 13.30 -2.07 5.94
CA ASP A 53 13.75 -2.32 7.30
C ASP A 53 13.12 -1.31 8.27
N HIS A 54 12.46 -1.82 9.31
CA HIS A 54 11.73 -0.99 10.27
C HIS A 54 12.66 -0.18 11.17
N ASP A 55 13.78 -0.75 11.58
CA ASP A 55 14.71 -0.10 12.51
C ASP A 55 15.47 1.03 11.80
N GLU A 56 15.84 0.83 10.53
CA GLU A 56 16.39 1.89 9.68
C GLU A 56 15.34 3.01 9.44
N LEU A 57 14.10 2.64 9.08
CA LEU A 57 13.03 3.61 8.86
C LEU A 57 12.66 4.38 10.14
N ASN A 58 12.76 3.75 11.31
CA ASN A 58 12.42 4.36 12.60
C ASN A 58 13.41 5.44 13.04
N GLN A 59 14.50 5.62 12.30
CA GLN A 59 15.42 6.76 12.46
C GLN A 59 14.90 8.04 11.76
N ALA A 60 13.69 8.00 11.17
CA ALA A 60 13.04 9.17 10.57
C ALA A 60 12.81 10.31 11.60
N PRO A 61 12.98 11.58 11.19
CA PRO A 61 13.27 12.03 9.82
C PRO A 61 14.76 11.87 9.48
N ALA A 62 15.05 11.68 8.20
CA ALA A 62 16.43 11.68 7.73
C ALA A 62 17.01 13.11 7.72
N SER A 63 18.32 13.24 7.90
CA SER A 63 19.08 14.47 7.75
C SER A 63 20.40 14.19 7.02
N PHE A 64 21.19 15.23 6.74
CA PHE A 64 22.51 15.04 6.15
C PHE A 64 23.49 14.35 7.11
N GLU A 65 23.31 14.53 8.43
CA GLU A 65 24.12 13.88 9.46
C GLU A 65 23.68 12.44 9.73
N ASN A 66 22.37 12.16 9.56
CA ASN A 66 21.82 10.81 9.68
C ASN A 66 20.86 10.50 8.50
N PRO A 67 21.39 10.04 7.35
CA PRO A 67 20.57 9.75 6.16
C PRO A 67 19.88 8.38 6.19
N THR A 68 20.00 7.59 7.26
CA THR A 68 19.59 6.17 7.31
C THR A 68 18.15 5.95 6.83
N ALA A 69 17.18 6.69 7.37
CA ALA A 69 15.76 6.52 6.98
C ALA A 69 15.51 6.91 5.51
N GLY A 70 16.19 7.92 4.99
CA GLY A 70 16.12 8.29 3.57
C GLY A 70 16.76 7.23 2.67
N THR A 71 17.88 6.67 3.12
CA THR A 71 18.62 5.63 2.38
C THR A 71 17.80 4.35 2.24
N VAL A 72 17.17 3.86 3.30
CA VAL A 72 16.29 2.67 3.20
C VAL A 72 15.13 2.91 2.26
N VAL A 73 14.53 4.10 2.27
CA VAL A 73 13.46 4.45 1.32
C VAL A 73 13.95 4.40 -0.13
N ALA A 74 15.10 5.01 -0.42
CA ALA A 74 15.68 5.03 -1.76
C ALA A 74 16.09 3.62 -2.24
N LYS A 75 16.70 2.82 -1.36
CA LYS A 75 17.08 1.43 -1.62
C LYS A 75 15.87 0.58 -2.02
N GLU A 76 14.75 0.71 -1.30
CA GLU A 76 13.57 -0.11 -1.57
C GLU A 76 12.76 0.41 -2.76
N TYR A 77 12.79 1.69 -3.09
CA TYR A 77 12.29 2.16 -4.39
C TYR A 77 13.09 1.59 -5.56
N ASN A 78 14.41 1.51 -5.43
CA ASN A 78 15.26 0.90 -6.45
C ASN A 78 14.98 -0.60 -6.60
N ARG A 79 14.79 -1.32 -5.48
CA ARG A 79 14.40 -2.73 -5.45
C ARG A 79 13.05 -2.95 -6.13
N ALA A 80 12.01 -2.18 -5.77
CA ALA A 80 10.70 -2.25 -6.40
C ALA A 80 10.75 -1.96 -7.91
N SER A 81 11.61 -1.01 -8.32
CA SER A 81 11.83 -0.68 -9.73
C SER A 81 12.46 -1.84 -10.52
N ARG A 82 13.43 -2.55 -9.93
CA ARG A 82 14.01 -3.74 -10.57
C ARG A 82 12.96 -4.86 -10.67
N ALA A 83 12.30 -5.17 -9.56
CA ALA A 83 11.27 -6.21 -9.52
C ALA A 83 10.17 -5.99 -10.58
N SER A 84 9.70 -4.74 -10.74
CA SER A 84 8.67 -4.45 -11.75
C SER A 84 9.18 -4.62 -13.19
N ARG A 85 10.42 -4.27 -13.48
CA ARG A 85 11.01 -4.44 -14.81
C ARG A 85 11.27 -5.91 -15.14
N GLU A 86 11.77 -6.68 -14.16
CA GLU A 86 12.01 -8.10 -14.33
C GLU A 86 10.70 -8.84 -14.55
N LEU A 87 9.64 -8.52 -13.80
CA LEU A 87 8.32 -9.09 -14.02
C LEU A 87 7.74 -8.72 -15.38
N ALA A 88 7.87 -7.45 -15.82
CA ALA A 88 7.42 -7.05 -17.15
C ALA A 88 8.17 -7.80 -18.24
N ASN A 89 9.49 -7.96 -18.12
CA ASN A 89 10.30 -8.72 -19.06
C ASN A 89 9.90 -10.22 -19.09
N TYR A 90 9.61 -10.80 -17.93
CA TYR A 90 9.09 -12.17 -17.86
C TYR A 90 7.78 -12.31 -18.64
N ILE A 91 6.81 -11.42 -18.43
CA ILE A 91 5.51 -11.45 -19.12
C ILE A 91 5.69 -11.25 -20.63
N LEU A 92 6.55 -10.31 -21.05
CA LEU A 92 6.89 -10.12 -22.47
C LEU A 92 7.50 -11.39 -23.10
N SER A 93 8.35 -12.12 -22.36
CA SER A 93 8.93 -13.40 -22.83
C SER A 93 7.90 -14.50 -23.00
N GLN A 94 6.74 -14.38 -22.34
CA GLN A 94 5.60 -15.31 -22.52
C GLN A 94 4.68 -14.91 -23.69
N GLY A 95 5.01 -13.85 -24.43
CA GLY A 95 4.29 -13.39 -25.61
C GLY A 95 3.12 -12.43 -25.33
N TYR A 96 3.03 -11.88 -24.14
CA TYR A 96 2.03 -10.88 -23.76
C TYR A 96 2.66 -9.50 -23.65
N TYR A 97 1.85 -8.45 -23.83
CA TYR A 97 2.28 -7.09 -23.56
C TYR A 97 2.44 -6.88 -22.05
N ALA A 98 3.46 -6.13 -21.66
CA ALA A 98 3.64 -5.67 -20.29
C ALA A 98 4.41 -4.36 -20.23
N LYS A 99 4.02 -3.50 -19.28
CA LYS A 99 4.69 -2.23 -19.01
C LYS A 99 4.95 -2.10 -17.50
N ALA A 100 6.22 -1.91 -17.14
CA ALA A 100 6.62 -1.62 -15.77
C ALA A 100 6.31 -0.17 -15.39
N TRP A 101 5.82 0.02 -14.17
CA TRP A 101 5.55 1.29 -13.50
C TRP A 101 6.39 1.34 -12.22
N PRO A 102 7.68 1.69 -12.32
CA PRO A 102 8.52 1.78 -11.13
C PRO A 102 8.11 2.95 -10.24
N GLY A 103 8.11 2.74 -8.92
CA GLY A 103 7.97 3.83 -7.96
C GLY A 103 9.23 4.73 -7.95
N PRO A 104 9.16 5.97 -7.44
CA PRO A 104 7.97 6.66 -6.92
C PRO A 104 7.12 7.36 -7.99
N TYR A 105 7.58 7.46 -9.22
CA TYR A 105 6.97 8.25 -10.31
C TYR A 105 6.28 7.35 -11.33
N ALA A 106 5.08 6.91 -11.02
CA ALA A 106 4.25 6.13 -11.94
C ALA A 106 3.30 7.01 -12.77
N SER A 107 3.75 8.13 -13.24
CA SER A 107 3.12 9.26 -13.94
C SER A 107 1.63 9.15 -14.31
N ALA A 108 1.17 8.04 -14.89
CA ALA A 108 -0.22 7.85 -15.30
C ALA A 108 -1.02 6.98 -14.32
N LEU A 109 -0.36 6.14 -13.50
CA LEU A 109 -1.01 5.11 -12.67
C LEU A 109 -0.95 5.48 -11.19
N SER A 110 -2.11 5.58 -10.54
CA SER A 110 -2.24 5.66 -9.09
C SER A 110 -2.21 4.25 -8.47
N MET A 111 -1.09 3.89 -7.85
CA MET A 111 -0.90 2.53 -7.30
C MET A 111 -1.71 2.26 -6.03
N MET A 112 -2.05 3.29 -5.24
CA MET A 112 -2.70 3.11 -3.93
C MET A 112 -4.08 2.45 -4.04
N PRO A 113 -5.04 2.92 -4.86
CA PRO A 113 -6.34 2.28 -4.98
C PRO A 113 -6.23 0.88 -5.61
N ALA A 114 -5.32 0.69 -6.58
CA ALA A 114 -5.06 -0.62 -7.17
C ALA A 114 -4.48 -1.62 -6.15
N ALA A 115 -3.56 -1.18 -5.27
CA ALA A 115 -2.99 -1.99 -4.21
C ALA A 115 -4.03 -2.42 -3.16
N ILE A 116 -5.00 -1.55 -2.85
CA ILE A 116 -6.11 -1.88 -1.95
C ILE A 116 -7.00 -2.95 -2.60
N ALA A 117 -7.38 -2.76 -3.86
CA ALA A 117 -8.21 -3.71 -4.60
C ALA A 117 -7.52 -5.07 -4.80
N ALA A 118 -6.20 -5.08 -4.97
CA ALA A 118 -5.36 -6.28 -5.09
C ALA A 118 -5.01 -6.96 -3.75
N GLY A 119 -5.63 -6.55 -2.63
CA GLY A 119 -5.42 -7.17 -1.32
C GLY A 119 -4.07 -6.87 -0.65
N ILE A 120 -3.28 -5.95 -1.18
CA ILE A 120 -1.97 -5.60 -0.60
C ILE A 120 -2.09 -4.88 0.74
N GLY A 121 -3.20 -4.15 0.97
CA GLY A 121 -3.41 -3.46 2.23
C GLY A 121 -4.63 -2.54 2.24
N GLN A 122 -4.75 -1.74 3.29
CA GLN A 122 -5.82 -0.77 3.50
C GLN A 122 -5.27 0.65 3.69
N LEU A 123 -6.07 1.68 3.40
CA LEU A 123 -5.66 3.07 3.59
C LEU A 123 -5.54 3.40 5.09
N GLY A 124 -4.36 3.84 5.51
CA GLY A 124 -4.12 4.32 6.87
C GLY A 124 -4.46 5.80 7.07
N LYS A 125 -4.67 6.22 8.34
CA LYS A 125 -4.90 7.62 8.71
C LYS A 125 -3.80 8.56 8.21
N HIS A 126 -2.56 8.09 8.12
CA HIS A 126 -1.41 8.84 7.59
C HIS A 126 -1.36 8.93 6.06
N GLY A 127 -2.41 8.51 5.36
CA GLY A 127 -2.50 8.59 3.91
C GLY A 127 -1.66 7.57 3.13
N SER A 128 -0.90 6.72 3.81
CA SER A 128 -0.17 5.59 3.20
C SER A 128 -0.92 4.28 3.38
N LEU A 129 -0.54 3.27 2.59
CA LEU A 129 -1.04 1.91 2.72
C LEU A 129 -0.56 1.29 4.04
N ILE A 130 -1.43 0.53 4.69
CA ILE A 130 -1.10 -0.38 5.79
C ILE A 130 -1.26 -1.80 5.28
N ASN A 131 -0.20 -2.57 5.30
CA ASN A 131 -0.22 -4.01 5.07
C ASN A 131 -0.33 -4.75 6.40
N LYS A 132 -0.97 -5.91 6.40
CA LYS A 132 -1.18 -6.71 7.62
C LYS A 132 0.10 -7.24 8.23
N GLN A 133 1.13 -7.52 7.42
CA GLN A 133 2.42 -8.07 7.87
C GLN A 133 3.48 -6.99 8.10
N TYR A 134 3.60 -6.04 7.19
CA TYR A 134 4.68 -5.04 7.15
C TYR A 134 4.23 -3.63 7.56
N GLY A 135 2.94 -3.46 7.92
CA GLY A 135 2.39 -2.15 8.21
C GLY A 135 2.57 -1.19 7.03
N SER A 136 3.05 0.02 7.32
CA SER A 136 3.30 1.01 6.26
C SER A 136 4.77 1.04 5.80
N SER A 137 5.59 0.09 6.27
CA SER A 137 7.00 -0.04 5.89
C SER A 137 7.14 -0.77 4.55
N ILE A 138 6.43 -0.32 3.53
CA ILE A 138 6.47 -0.89 2.16
C ILE A 138 6.61 0.19 1.10
N ARG A 139 7.17 -0.21 -0.06
CA ARG A 139 7.19 0.58 -1.29
C ARG A 139 6.53 -0.19 -2.41
N LEU A 140 5.86 0.54 -3.29
CA LEU A 140 5.08 -0.03 -4.38
C LEU A 140 5.74 0.18 -5.73
N ALA A 141 5.57 -0.78 -6.61
CA ALA A 141 5.71 -0.69 -8.04
C ALA A 141 4.56 -1.47 -8.69
N ALA A 142 4.36 -1.32 -9.99
CA ALA A 142 3.32 -2.05 -10.69
C ALA A 142 3.79 -2.51 -12.08
N VAL A 143 3.05 -3.46 -12.63
CA VAL A 143 3.11 -3.86 -14.03
C VAL A 143 1.69 -3.86 -14.58
N THR A 144 1.46 -3.23 -15.74
CA THR A 144 0.21 -3.39 -16.50
C THR A 144 0.42 -4.36 -17.64
N THR A 145 -0.61 -5.15 -17.99
CA THR A 145 -0.48 -6.23 -18.97
C THR A 145 -1.83 -6.63 -19.59
N ASP A 146 -1.77 -7.18 -20.80
CA ASP A 146 -2.89 -7.87 -21.46
C ASP A 146 -2.91 -9.38 -21.21
N MET A 147 -1.93 -9.94 -20.45
CA MET A 147 -1.92 -11.35 -20.06
C MET A 147 -3.22 -11.69 -19.34
N PRO A 148 -3.93 -12.77 -19.73
CA PRO A 148 -5.16 -13.17 -19.04
C PRO A 148 -4.85 -13.62 -17.61
N LEU A 149 -5.37 -12.89 -16.62
CA LEU A 149 -5.13 -13.12 -15.21
C LEU A 149 -6.46 -13.30 -14.46
N VAL A 150 -6.39 -13.66 -13.17
CA VAL A 150 -7.50 -13.61 -12.23
C VAL A 150 -7.19 -12.62 -11.12
N ALA A 151 -8.21 -11.90 -10.68
CA ALA A 151 -8.08 -10.89 -9.62
C ALA A 151 -7.90 -11.54 -8.25
N ASP A 152 -7.16 -10.86 -7.40
CA ASP A 152 -7.20 -11.05 -5.95
C ASP A 152 -8.35 -10.26 -5.33
N GLU A 153 -8.68 -10.57 -4.09
CA GLU A 153 -9.71 -9.89 -3.34
C GLU A 153 -9.09 -8.93 -2.31
N ALA A 154 -9.74 -7.78 -2.12
CA ALA A 154 -9.36 -6.85 -1.06
C ALA A 154 -9.59 -7.50 0.32
N GLU A 155 -8.58 -7.41 1.21
CA GLU A 155 -8.67 -7.94 2.58
C GLU A 155 -9.01 -6.82 3.56
N ASP A 156 -10.08 -7.01 4.35
CA ASP A 156 -10.36 -6.16 5.51
C ASP A 156 -9.85 -6.82 6.80
N PHE A 157 -8.71 -6.38 7.26
CA PHE A 157 -8.06 -6.87 8.47
C PHE A 157 -8.20 -5.91 9.68
N GLY A 158 -9.09 -4.90 9.60
CA GLY A 158 -9.45 -4.03 10.72
C GLY A 158 -8.52 -2.85 10.96
N SER A 159 -7.69 -2.45 9.99
CA SER A 159 -6.83 -1.27 10.16
C SER A 159 -7.63 0.02 10.26
N GLU A 160 -8.76 0.10 9.57
CA GLU A 160 -9.71 1.21 9.66
C GLU A 160 -10.22 1.42 11.09
N ASP A 161 -10.72 0.35 11.75
CA ASP A 161 -11.21 0.41 13.13
C ASP A 161 -10.13 0.83 14.14
N PHE A 162 -8.90 0.40 13.88
CA PHE A 162 -7.76 0.81 14.68
C PHE A 162 -7.48 2.31 14.49
N CYS A 163 -7.42 2.76 13.24
CA CYS A 163 -7.13 4.14 12.87
C CYS A 163 -8.16 5.14 13.43
N LEU A 164 -9.44 4.76 13.55
CA LEU A 164 -10.48 5.61 14.14
C LEU A 164 -10.11 6.14 15.53
N LYS A 165 -9.42 5.34 16.34
CA LYS A 165 -9.04 5.69 17.73
C LYS A 165 -7.56 6.00 17.89
N CYS A 166 -6.71 5.54 16.97
CA CYS A 166 -5.28 5.77 17.02
C CYS A 166 -4.94 7.21 16.58
N GLN A 167 -4.08 7.87 17.34
CA GLN A 167 -3.61 9.23 17.06
C GLN A 167 -2.08 9.31 16.97
N VAL A 168 -1.40 8.17 16.85
CA VAL A 168 0.07 8.16 16.89
C VAL A 168 0.65 8.97 15.74
N CYS A 169 0.23 8.73 14.51
CA CYS A 169 0.72 9.47 13.34
C CYS A 169 0.31 10.95 13.37
N THR A 170 -0.89 11.28 13.85
CA THR A 170 -1.35 12.67 14.01
C THR A 170 -0.46 13.45 14.99
N LYS A 171 -0.18 12.85 16.16
CA LYS A 171 0.66 13.49 17.19
C LYS A 171 2.14 13.53 16.83
N ALA A 172 2.60 12.58 16.03
CA ALA A 172 3.99 12.50 15.61
C ALA A 172 4.31 13.37 14.38
N CYS A 173 3.30 13.94 13.71
CA CYS A 173 3.50 14.76 12.52
C CYS A 173 3.93 16.18 12.89
N PRO A 174 5.21 16.59 12.64
CA PRO A 174 5.68 17.91 13.05
C PRO A 174 4.89 19.07 12.43
N PRO A 175 4.57 19.06 11.11
CA PRO A 175 3.78 20.14 10.51
C PRO A 175 2.26 20.04 10.79
N GLY A 176 1.79 19.03 11.55
CA GLY A 176 0.36 18.87 11.84
C GLY A 176 -0.51 18.57 10.60
N ALA A 177 0.04 17.86 9.62
CA ALA A 177 -0.62 17.59 8.35
C ALA A 177 -1.67 16.46 8.40
N ILE A 178 -1.71 15.68 9.49
CA ILE A 178 -2.59 14.50 9.63
C ILE A 178 -3.70 14.79 10.62
N SER A 179 -4.95 14.86 10.14
CA SER A 179 -6.14 15.06 10.96
C SER A 179 -6.46 13.83 11.82
N ASN A 180 -7.15 14.06 12.96
CA ASN A 180 -7.74 12.99 13.75
C ASN A 180 -8.91 12.32 13.06
N ASP A 181 -9.66 13.07 12.26
CA ASP A 181 -10.90 12.65 11.65
C ASP A 181 -10.76 12.54 10.13
N LYS A 182 -11.61 11.72 9.54
CA LYS A 182 -11.76 11.66 8.09
C LYS A 182 -12.26 13.00 7.55
N GLN A 183 -11.98 13.24 6.30
CA GLN A 183 -12.40 14.45 5.59
C GLN A 183 -13.12 14.08 4.31
N MET A 184 -14.05 14.94 3.88
CA MET A 184 -14.71 14.84 2.60
C MET A 184 -13.74 15.30 1.50
N VAL A 185 -13.24 14.36 0.68
CA VAL A 185 -12.28 14.64 -0.39
C VAL A 185 -12.85 14.14 -1.70
N ARG A 186 -13.17 15.05 -2.61
CA ARG A 186 -13.78 14.76 -3.92
C ARG A 186 -15.01 13.84 -3.81
N GLY A 187 -15.90 14.14 -2.85
CA GLY A 187 -17.15 13.41 -2.63
C GLY A 187 -17.02 12.09 -1.85
N VAL A 188 -15.82 11.75 -1.35
CA VAL A 188 -15.58 10.54 -0.55
C VAL A 188 -15.05 10.92 0.83
N GLU A 189 -15.67 10.40 1.89
CA GLU A 189 -15.16 10.52 3.25
C GLU A 189 -14.01 9.55 3.48
N LYS A 190 -12.81 10.07 3.62
CA LYS A 190 -11.59 9.26 3.78
C LYS A 190 -10.53 9.92 4.65
N TRP A 191 -9.55 9.15 5.07
CA TRP A 191 -8.31 9.68 5.64
C TRP A 191 -7.61 10.55 4.61
N TYR A 192 -7.17 11.71 5.05
CA TYR A 192 -6.51 12.70 4.19
C TYR A 192 -5.33 13.32 4.91
N VAL A 193 -4.27 13.57 4.16
CA VAL A 193 -3.10 14.33 4.60
C VAL A 193 -3.12 15.69 3.91
N ASP A 194 -3.00 16.75 4.69
CA ASP A 194 -2.85 18.11 4.18
C ASP A 194 -1.44 18.24 3.56
N PHE A 195 -1.38 18.12 2.23
CA PHE A 195 -0.12 18.16 1.50
C PHE A 195 0.54 19.53 1.50
N ASP A 196 -0.22 20.61 1.64
CA ASP A 196 0.33 21.98 1.74
C ASP A 196 1.17 22.15 3.01
N LYS A 197 0.79 21.43 4.08
CA LYS A 197 1.60 21.35 5.31
C LYS A 197 2.69 20.29 5.24
N CYS A 198 2.41 19.12 4.61
CA CYS A 198 3.33 18.00 4.60
C CYS A 198 4.55 18.26 3.72
N ILE A 199 4.35 18.72 2.47
CA ILE A 199 5.39 18.78 1.45
C ILE A 199 6.59 19.67 1.82
N PRO A 200 6.42 20.89 2.38
CA PRO A 200 7.55 21.70 2.79
C PRO A 200 8.47 20.97 3.78
N TYR A 201 7.90 20.42 4.86
CA TYR A 201 8.66 19.67 5.84
C TYR A 201 9.27 18.38 5.29
N PHE A 202 8.54 17.68 4.40
CA PHE A 202 9.03 16.50 3.71
C PHE A 202 10.28 16.81 2.87
N GLY A 203 10.29 17.94 2.17
CA GLY A 203 11.44 18.38 1.37
C GLY A 203 12.65 18.78 2.23
N GLU A 204 12.42 19.47 3.35
CA GLU A 204 13.48 19.92 4.27
C GLU A 204 14.17 18.75 4.99
N THR A 205 13.47 17.62 5.18
CA THR A 205 13.94 16.48 5.97
C THR A 205 14.29 15.25 5.14
N LEU A 206 14.73 15.41 3.89
CA LEU A 206 15.10 14.31 3.00
C LEU A 206 14.07 13.17 2.99
N ALA A 207 12.80 13.52 2.77
CA ALA A 207 11.67 12.57 2.77
C ALA A 207 11.27 12.06 4.17
N CYS A 208 10.77 12.94 5.01
CA CYS A 208 10.35 12.80 6.43
C CYS A 208 10.07 11.36 6.93
N GLY A 209 8.98 10.70 6.49
CA GLY A 209 8.66 9.30 6.85
C GLY A 209 8.21 9.03 8.28
N ILE A 210 8.18 10.02 9.19
CA ILE A 210 7.88 9.83 10.63
C ILE A 210 6.54 9.13 10.85
N CYS A 211 5.48 9.51 10.12
CA CYS A 211 4.14 8.98 10.32
C CYS A 211 4.03 7.48 10.00
N ILE A 212 4.76 6.99 9.00
CA ILE A 212 4.80 5.57 8.64
C ILE A 212 5.73 4.78 9.57
N ALA A 213 6.86 5.36 9.98
CA ALA A 213 7.79 4.74 10.93
C ALA A 213 7.15 4.56 12.32
N ARG A 214 6.41 5.57 12.81
CA ARG A 214 5.75 5.53 14.12
C ARG A 214 4.41 4.79 14.11
N CYS A 215 3.91 4.34 12.95
CA CYS A 215 2.66 3.59 12.88
C CYS A 215 2.78 2.28 13.66
N PRO A 216 1.86 1.99 14.62
CA PRO A 216 1.90 0.73 15.38
C PRO A 216 1.85 -0.52 14.51
N TRP A 217 1.26 -0.43 13.31
CA TRP A 217 1.23 -1.53 12.35
C TRP A 217 2.59 -1.80 11.71
N SER A 218 3.46 -0.80 11.66
CA SER A 218 4.79 -0.93 11.03
C SER A 218 5.80 -1.65 11.91
N LYS A 219 5.54 -1.75 13.23
CA LYS A 219 6.43 -2.50 14.12
C LYS A 219 6.38 -4.00 13.79
N PRO A 220 7.51 -4.66 13.53
CA PRO A 220 7.56 -6.07 13.17
C PRO A 220 6.75 -6.97 14.10
N GLY A 221 5.95 -7.86 13.53
CA GLY A 221 5.12 -8.84 14.25
C GLY A 221 3.85 -8.28 14.90
N THR A 222 3.63 -6.95 14.92
CA THR A 222 2.45 -6.37 15.58
C THR A 222 1.20 -6.39 14.71
N GLY A 223 1.32 -6.27 13.40
CA GLY A 223 0.17 -6.17 12.49
C GLY A 223 -0.82 -7.32 12.61
N PRO A 224 -0.41 -8.61 12.54
CA PRO A 224 -1.32 -9.74 12.72
C PRO A 224 -2.02 -9.76 14.09
N VAL A 225 -1.32 -9.32 15.14
CA VAL A 225 -1.87 -9.22 16.50
C VAL A 225 -2.94 -8.13 16.58
N LEU A 226 -2.68 -6.97 16.00
CA LEU A 226 -3.63 -5.86 15.93
C LEU A 226 -4.86 -6.24 15.13
N SER A 227 -4.68 -6.88 13.97
CA SER A 227 -5.75 -7.42 13.14
C SER A 227 -6.67 -8.34 13.96
N GLY A 228 -6.12 -9.36 14.59
CA GLY A 228 -6.90 -10.30 15.42
C GLY A 228 -7.68 -9.62 16.55
N LYS A 229 -7.11 -8.57 17.17
CA LYS A 229 -7.81 -7.78 18.21
C LYS A 229 -8.98 -6.98 17.63
N MET A 230 -8.80 -6.36 16.45
CA MET A 230 -9.85 -5.54 15.83
C MET A 230 -11.01 -6.40 15.32
N LEU A 231 -10.74 -7.52 14.65
CA LEU A 231 -11.75 -8.44 14.16
C LEU A 231 -12.57 -9.04 15.33
N LYS A 232 -11.93 -9.52 16.38
CA LYS A 232 -12.62 -9.99 17.61
C LYS A 232 -13.47 -8.91 18.28
N ARG A 233 -13.06 -7.65 18.17
CA ARG A 233 -13.85 -6.52 18.70
C ARG A 233 -15.10 -6.29 17.85
N ARG A 234 -15.01 -6.36 16.50
CA ARG A 234 -16.17 -6.26 15.59
C ARG A 234 -17.19 -7.35 15.89
N GLU A 235 -16.76 -8.61 16.02
CA GLU A 235 -17.61 -9.75 16.37
C GLU A 235 -18.39 -9.50 17.65
N ARG A 236 -17.68 -9.05 18.70
CA ARG A 236 -18.32 -8.74 20.02
C ARG A 236 -19.34 -7.61 19.92
N LEU A 237 -19.07 -6.58 19.12
CA LEU A 237 -20.01 -5.46 18.92
C LEU A 237 -21.22 -5.92 18.11
N ALA A 238 -21.04 -6.71 17.08
CA ALA A 238 -22.13 -7.30 16.30
C ALA A 238 -23.05 -8.17 17.16
N MET A 239 -22.49 -9.06 17.98
CA MET A 239 -23.28 -9.87 18.93
C MET A 239 -24.08 -9.01 19.92
N LYS A 240 -23.50 -7.96 20.49
CA LYS A 240 -24.21 -7.06 21.41
C LYS A 240 -25.37 -6.35 20.73
N ASN A 241 -25.18 -5.90 19.49
CA ASN A 241 -26.24 -5.22 18.72
C ASN A 241 -27.38 -6.19 18.36
N GLN A 242 -27.05 -7.45 18.03
CA GLN A 242 -28.05 -8.48 17.77
C GLN A 242 -28.88 -8.79 19.04
N ILE A 243 -28.24 -8.95 20.20
CA ILE A 243 -28.95 -9.18 21.47
C ILE A 243 -29.89 -8.02 21.77
N LYS A 244 -29.41 -6.78 21.66
CA LYS A 244 -30.21 -5.58 21.90
C LYS A 244 -31.41 -5.49 20.97
N ALA A 245 -31.24 -5.84 19.67
CA ALA A 245 -32.34 -5.85 18.69
C ALA A 245 -33.40 -6.96 18.93
N LEU A 246 -33.10 -7.95 19.79
CA LEU A 246 -34.05 -8.99 20.19
C LEU A 246 -34.78 -8.63 21.51
N GLU A 247 -34.28 -7.63 22.25
CA GLU A 247 -34.85 -7.14 23.51
C GLU A 247 -35.78 -5.94 23.29
N ASP A 248 -35.66 -5.23 22.15
CA ASP A 248 -36.53 -4.14 21.70
C ASP A 248 -37.72 -4.69 20.85
#